data_904dfbb57234dcf78313a43281fbdce2
#
_entry.id   904dfbb57234dcf78313a43281fbdce2
#
_cell.length_a   1.000
_cell.length_b   1.000
_cell.length_c   1.000
_cell.angle_alpha   90.00
_cell.angle_beta   90.00
_cell.angle_gamma   90.00
#
_symmetry.space_group_name_H-M   'P 1'
#
loop_
_entity.id
_entity.type
_entity.pdbx_description
1 polymer ?
#
loop_
_entity_poly.entity_id
_entity_poly.type
_entity_poly.pdbx_seq_one_letter_code
_entity_poly.pdbx_strand_id
1 'polypeptide(L)'
;MSPRTQAPRRRPAPDTQPGLPMAIPASGMPERVLAEASTSCSAAFDADDWLFSVDWEGSRCLLIAGGDGSIRLQGETSTLDDRFPEIVEAAASAGLPSAILDGVVCILDEEGRPDLEALARRSRSGRDTPTAVYLATDLVHLGGESLTARPLLARLGALAPLIPRDSRIQLPDHVTGHGRALAAAAAERGLAGMLARRQDASYLSGMASPDRLRIPLSQRRDAVVVGWRESAPGLLAVLADWTLGRLGLVGVTLVEHQVAAPWMTASADPLAIDAVLNPGTAGPGVAWSRPRLVATVEPAPRGHRGGLLPEWRLVALRDDVDPMWCVRRPPVDPPRASSRRPMRPFSPTVLSALPFDRVA
;
A
#
# COMPACT_ATOMS: atom_id res chain seq x y z
N MET A 1 26.26 -39.22 41.77
CA MET A 1 25.24 -38.90 40.77
C MET A 1 24.93 -37.42 40.86
N SER A 2 25.50 -36.61 40.00
CA SER A 2 25.30 -35.15 39.96
C SER A 2 24.23 -34.82 38.94
N PRO A 3 23.31 -33.90 39.17
CA PRO A 3 22.28 -33.51 38.22
C PRO A 3 22.86 -32.60 37.11
N ARG A 4 22.60 -32.95 35.88
CA ARG A 4 22.91 -32.16 34.68
C ARG A 4 21.98 -30.92 34.66
N THR A 5 22.57 -29.76 34.78
CA THR A 5 21.88 -28.46 34.54
C THR A 5 21.61 -28.29 33.04
N GLN A 6 20.34 -28.27 32.64
CA GLN A 6 19.93 -27.92 31.30
C GLN A 6 20.09 -26.41 31.09
N ALA A 7 20.84 -26.04 30.04
CA ALA A 7 20.97 -24.66 29.58
C ALA A 7 19.62 -24.13 29.03
N PRO A 8 19.29 -22.85 29.23
CA PRO A 8 18.05 -22.28 28.74
C PRO A 8 18.04 -22.23 27.20
N ARG A 9 16.96 -22.74 26.59
CA ARG A 9 16.72 -22.65 25.15
C ARG A 9 16.65 -21.17 24.75
N ARG A 10 17.54 -20.74 23.87
CA ARG A 10 17.47 -19.42 23.21
C ARG A 10 16.16 -19.34 22.46
N ARG A 11 15.38 -18.28 22.72
CA ARG A 11 14.25 -17.86 21.87
C ARG A 11 14.79 -17.56 20.48
N PRO A 12 14.12 -18.00 19.40
CA PRO A 12 14.46 -17.54 18.06
C PRO A 12 14.30 -16.03 17.97
N ALA A 13 15.28 -15.36 17.37
CA ALA A 13 15.19 -13.94 17.05
C ALA A 13 14.00 -13.71 16.11
N PRO A 14 13.32 -12.54 16.19
CA PRO A 14 12.26 -12.23 15.23
C PRO A 14 12.84 -12.23 13.82
N ASP A 15 12.14 -12.91 12.91
CA ASP A 15 12.48 -12.96 11.48
C ASP A 15 12.66 -11.55 10.94
N THR A 16 13.90 -11.22 10.61
CA THR A 16 14.26 -9.97 9.95
C THR A 16 13.80 -10.09 8.49
N GLN A 17 12.76 -9.37 8.11
CA GLN A 17 12.33 -9.26 6.72
C GLN A 17 13.50 -8.82 5.84
N PRO A 18 13.72 -9.45 4.67
CA PRO A 18 14.71 -8.99 3.71
C PRO A 18 14.19 -7.72 3.01
N GLY A 19 14.48 -6.56 3.58
CA GLY A 19 14.29 -5.31 2.87
C GLY A 19 15.46 -5.08 1.92
N LEU A 20 15.17 -4.49 0.77
CA LEU A 20 16.16 -4.13 -0.24
C LEU A 20 17.27 -3.25 0.36
N PRO A 21 18.56 -3.52 0.10
CA PRO A 21 19.64 -2.69 0.58
C PRO A 21 19.64 -1.35 -0.17
N MET A 22 19.45 -0.27 0.56
CA MET A 22 19.63 1.08 0.03
C MET A 22 20.77 1.79 0.72
N ALA A 23 21.80 2.11 -0.06
CA ALA A 23 22.77 3.12 0.33
C ALA A 23 22.21 4.50 -0.02
N ILE A 24 21.92 5.33 0.97
CA ILE A 24 21.58 6.75 0.79
C ILE A 24 22.83 7.55 1.18
N PRO A 25 23.58 8.11 0.22
CA PRO A 25 24.68 8.97 0.53
C PRO A 25 24.22 10.44 0.52
N ALA A 26 23.81 10.94 1.67
CA ALA A 26 23.81 12.38 1.96
C ALA A 26 24.00 12.53 3.48
N SER A 27 24.89 13.43 3.90
CA SER A 27 25.14 13.70 5.29
C SER A 27 23.84 14.09 6.00
N GLY A 28 23.44 13.29 7.04
CA GLY A 28 22.24 13.51 7.83
C GLY A 28 20.99 12.73 7.41
N MET A 29 21.00 12.01 6.27
CA MET A 29 19.89 11.12 5.91
C MET A 29 19.99 9.79 6.66
N PRO A 30 18.87 9.21 7.13
CA PRO A 30 18.87 7.90 7.77
C PRO A 30 19.27 6.82 6.75
N GLU A 31 20.02 5.82 7.23
CA GLU A 31 20.51 4.70 6.41
C GLU A 31 19.36 3.91 5.78
N ARG A 32 18.21 3.85 6.43
CA ARG A 32 17.03 3.15 5.95
C ARG A 32 15.73 3.69 6.56
N VAL A 33 14.80 4.06 5.71
CA VAL A 33 13.41 4.35 6.07
C VAL A 33 12.50 3.44 5.25
N LEU A 34 11.45 2.90 5.86
CA LEU A 34 10.40 2.11 5.20
C LEU A 34 9.05 2.79 5.41
N ALA A 35 8.15 2.63 4.45
CA ALA A 35 6.79 3.11 4.60
C ALA A 35 6.08 2.46 5.79
N GLU A 36 5.31 3.24 6.58
CA GLU A 36 4.54 2.74 7.70
C GLU A 36 3.33 1.94 7.20
N ALA A 37 3.13 0.73 7.73
CA ALA A 37 1.98 -0.10 7.37
C ALA A 37 0.71 0.32 8.12
N SER A 38 -0.46 -0.01 7.55
CA SER A 38 -1.77 0.24 8.17
C SER A 38 -2.34 -1.03 8.79
N THR A 39 -3.07 -0.88 9.90
CA THR A 39 -3.89 -1.94 10.49
C THR A 39 -5.31 -1.85 9.91
N SER A 40 -5.91 -2.97 9.49
CA SER A 40 -7.28 -2.98 8.98
C SER A 40 -8.28 -2.75 10.12
N CYS A 41 -9.24 -1.82 9.93
CA CYS A 41 -10.32 -1.53 10.86
C CYS A 41 -11.66 -1.99 10.29
N SER A 42 -12.53 -2.52 11.14
CA SER A 42 -13.79 -3.18 10.73
C SER A 42 -14.86 -2.20 10.25
N ALA A 43 -14.85 -0.95 10.70
CA ALA A 43 -15.85 0.06 10.36
C ALA A 43 -15.35 1.50 10.48
N ALA A 44 -16.00 2.40 9.77
CA ALA A 44 -15.78 3.85 9.92
C ALA A 44 -16.29 4.36 11.27
N PHE A 45 -15.56 5.33 11.82
CA PHE A 45 -15.85 5.93 13.12
C PHE A 45 -15.62 7.44 13.09
N ASP A 46 -16.13 8.14 14.11
CA ASP A 46 -15.88 9.55 14.35
C ASP A 46 -15.06 9.69 15.64
N ALA A 47 -13.99 10.49 15.59
CA ALA A 47 -13.18 10.80 16.76
C ALA A 47 -12.35 12.06 16.52
N ASP A 48 -12.43 13.04 17.42
CA ASP A 48 -11.84 14.38 17.25
C ASP A 48 -10.32 14.40 17.23
N ASP A 49 -9.68 13.36 17.77
CA ASP A 49 -8.24 13.19 17.79
C ASP A 49 -7.69 12.40 16.57
N TRP A 50 -8.54 12.15 15.57
CA TRP A 50 -8.20 11.45 14.34
C TRP A 50 -8.37 12.31 13.10
N LEU A 51 -7.47 12.10 12.14
CA LEU A 51 -7.55 12.60 10.77
C LEU A 51 -8.01 11.47 9.85
N PHE A 52 -8.92 11.79 8.97
CA PHE A 52 -9.46 10.86 7.99
C PHE A 52 -9.19 11.39 6.59
N SER A 53 -8.70 10.53 5.70
CA SER A 53 -8.42 10.83 4.29
C SER A 53 -8.83 9.65 3.42
N VAL A 54 -8.96 9.88 2.12
CA VAL A 54 -9.13 8.79 1.15
C VAL A 54 -7.90 7.89 1.20
N ASP A 55 -8.10 6.58 1.12
CA ASP A 55 -7.05 5.60 0.86
C ASP A 55 -6.84 5.54 -0.66
N TRP A 56 -5.88 6.29 -1.14
CA TRP A 56 -5.54 6.34 -2.54
C TRP A 56 -4.84 5.04 -2.95
N GLU A 57 -5.52 4.24 -3.75
CA GLU A 57 -4.94 3.02 -4.30
C GLU A 57 -3.86 3.38 -5.33
N GLY A 58 -2.64 2.89 -5.13
CA GLY A 58 -1.51 3.22 -5.99
C GLY A 58 -0.23 2.48 -5.60
N SER A 59 0.88 2.89 -6.18
CA SER A 59 2.21 2.40 -5.83
C SER A 59 2.75 3.19 -4.64
N ARG A 60 2.77 2.57 -3.46
CA ARG A 60 3.32 3.21 -2.28
C ARG A 60 4.83 3.35 -2.39
N CYS A 61 5.33 4.56 -2.14
CA CYS A 61 6.75 4.81 -2.17
C CYS A 61 7.16 6.00 -1.31
N LEU A 62 8.45 6.03 -0.95
CA LEU A 62 9.10 7.19 -0.38
C LEU A 62 9.69 8.03 -1.51
N LEU A 63 9.37 9.33 -1.54
CA LEU A 63 10.07 10.31 -2.34
C LEU A 63 11.23 10.85 -1.50
N ILE A 64 12.45 10.62 -1.96
CA ILE A 64 13.68 10.99 -1.28
C ILE A 64 14.35 12.10 -2.09
N ALA A 65 14.42 13.30 -1.51
CA ALA A 65 15.11 14.44 -2.06
C ALA A 65 16.44 14.65 -1.32
N GLY A 66 17.58 14.69 -2.04
CA GLY A 66 18.89 14.85 -1.44
C GLY A 66 19.25 16.30 -1.07
N GLY A 67 18.42 17.28 -1.48
CA GLY A 67 18.73 18.71 -1.27
C GLY A 67 19.74 19.30 -2.28
N ASP A 68 20.37 18.45 -3.08
CA ASP A 68 21.28 18.79 -4.20
C ASP A 68 20.58 18.66 -5.56
N GLY A 69 19.27 18.47 -5.56
CA GLY A 69 18.45 18.21 -6.74
C GLY A 69 18.29 16.72 -7.10
N SER A 70 18.99 15.82 -6.40
CA SER A 70 18.79 14.38 -6.58
C SER A 70 17.44 13.95 -6.01
N ILE A 71 16.70 13.16 -6.80
CA ILE A 71 15.40 12.63 -6.42
C ILE A 71 15.40 11.13 -6.64
N ARG A 72 14.76 10.40 -5.74
CA ARG A 72 14.51 8.97 -5.85
C ARG A 72 13.12 8.62 -5.36
N LEU A 73 12.45 7.73 -6.07
CA LEU A 73 11.20 7.09 -5.66
C LEU A 73 11.50 5.66 -5.21
N GLN A 74 11.48 5.43 -3.91
CA GLN A 74 11.72 4.12 -3.32
C GLN A 74 10.39 3.43 -3.05
N GLY A 75 10.03 2.47 -3.88
CA GLY A 75 8.88 1.58 -3.67
C GLY A 75 9.18 0.47 -2.67
N GLU A 76 8.19 -0.39 -2.43
CA GLU A 76 8.29 -1.52 -1.51
C GLU A 76 9.24 -2.61 -2.03
N THR A 77 9.20 -2.89 -3.32
CA THR A 77 9.94 -3.98 -3.98
C THR A 77 11.15 -3.50 -4.77
N SER A 78 11.10 -2.27 -5.31
CA SER A 78 12.11 -1.72 -6.20
C SER A 78 12.09 -0.19 -6.20
N THR A 79 13.07 0.43 -6.87
CA THR A 79 12.98 1.85 -7.22
C THR A 79 11.97 2.06 -8.36
N LEU A 80 11.31 3.20 -8.35
CA LEU A 80 10.25 3.55 -9.29
C LEU A 80 10.62 4.73 -10.19
N ASP A 81 11.87 5.19 -10.16
CA ASP A 81 12.36 6.38 -10.88
C ASP A 81 12.09 6.27 -12.39
N ASP A 82 12.51 5.15 -13.00
CA ASP A 82 12.32 4.89 -14.42
C ASP A 82 10.86 4.67 -14.82
N ARG A 83 10.03 4.25 -13.86
CA ARG A 83 8.62 3.98 -14.07
C ARG A 83 7.79 5.27 -14.06
N PHE A 84 8.18 6.26 -13.26
CA PHE A 84 7.48 7.53 -13.09
C PHE A 84 8.42 8.73 -13.22
N PRO A 85 9.12 8.91 -14.36
CA PRO A 85 10.08 9.99 -14.54
C PRO A 85 9.45 11.38 -14.41
N GLU A 86 8.16 11.53 -14.76
CA GLU A 86 7.42 12.79 -14.60
C GLU A 86 7.27 13.23 -13.13
N ILE A 87 7.26 12.29 -12.18
CA ILE A 87 7.24 12.61 -10.74
C ILE A 87 8.63 13.03 -10.29
N VAL A 88 9.67 12.32 -10.77
CA VAL A 88 11.08 12.68 -10.49
C VAL A 88 11.39 14.08 -11.00
N GLU A 89 10.99 14.40 -12.24
CA GLU A 89 11.17 15.73 -12.84
C GLU A 89 10.40 16.82 -12.07
N ALA A 90 9.15 16.54 -11.65
CA ALA A 90 8.35 17.47 -10.87
C ALA A 90 8.98 17.74 -9.50
N ALA A 91 9.50 16.70 -8.82
CA ALA A 91 10.17 16.84 -7.54
C ALA A 91 11.50 17.61 -7.65
N ALA A 92 12.29 17.33 -8.68
CA ALA A 92 13.52 18.06 -8.94
C ALA A 92 13.24 19.55 -9.22
N SER A 93 12.23 19.84 -10.04
CA SER A 93 11.80 21.21 -10.37
C SER A 93 11.23 21.96 -9.15
N ALA A 94 10.68 21.26 -8.18
CA ALA A 94 10.17 21.84 -6.94
C ALA A 94 11.29 22.40 -6.03
N GLY A 95 12.55 22.02 -6.26
CA GLY A 95 13.67 22.47 -5.44
C GLY A 95 13.54 22.03 -3.97
N LEU A 96 13.05 20.81 -3.73
CA LEU A 96 12.85 20.28 -2.38
C LEU A 96 14.17 20.30 -1.59
N PRO A 97 14.15 20.71 -0.32
CA PRO A 97 15.31 20.53 0.56
C PRO A 97 15.58 19.03 0.76
N SER A 98 16.67 18.71 1.48
CA SER A 98 16.90 17.34 1.93
C SER A 98 15.68 16.85 2.72
N ALA A 99 14.90 15.92 2.16
CA ALA A 99 13.62 15.46 2.73
C ALA A 99 13.29 14.02 2.31
N ILE A 100 12.50 13.34 3.18
CA ILE A 100 11.86 12.07 2.85
C ILE A 100 10.36 12.23 3.06
N LEU A 101 9.59 12.12 1.98
CA LEU A 101 8.14 12.15 1.98
C LEU A 101 7.61 10.71 1.83
N ASP A 102 6.64 10.32 2.64
CA ASP A 102 5.86 9.09 2.44
C ASP A 102 4.61 9.41 1.62
N GLY A 103 4.34 8.62 0.59
CA GLY A 103 3.22 8.88 -0.29
C GLY A 103 2.86 7.71 -1.20
N VAL A 104 2.01 8.02 -2.17
CA VAL A 104 1.48 7.06 -3.14
C VAL A 104 1.55 7.67 -4.53
N VAL A 105 2.11 6.94 -5.49
CA VAL A 105 1.96 7.30 -6.92
C VAL A 105 0.67 6.71 -7.42
N CYS A 106 -0.20 7.55 -7.96
CA CYS A 106 -1.48 7.17 -8.54
C CYS A 106 -1.55 7.56 -10.02
N ILE A 107 -2.28 6.78 -10.80
CA ILE A 107 -2.87 7.21 -12.07
C ILE A 107 -4.35 7.36 -11.79
N LEU A 108 -4.92 8.49 -12.19
CA LEU A 108 -6.34 8.80 -11.96
C LEU A 108 -7.11 8.70 -13.27
N ASP A 109 -8.36 8.22 -13.18
CA ASP A 109 -9.31 8.25 -14.29
C ASP A 109 -9.90 9.66 -14.51
N GLU A 110 -10.80 9.81 -15.49
CA GLU A 110 -11.45 11.08 -15.81
C GLU A 110 -12.33 11.63 -14.67
N GLU A 111 -12.80 10.74 -13.78
CA GLU A 111 -13.53 11.10 -12.57
C GLU A 111 -12.64 11.35 -11.36
N GLY A 112 -11.31 11.27 -11.54
CA GLY A 112 -10.32 11.49 -10.48
C GLY A 112 -10.19 10.32 -9.50
N ARG A 113 -10.62 9.11 -9.86
CA ARG A 113 -10.49 7.89 -9.06
C ARG A 113 -9.21 7.13 -9.44
N PRO A 114 -8.60 6.37 -8.53
CA PRO A 114 -7.45 5.53 -8.85
C PRO A 114 -7.75 4.50 -9.94
N ASP A 115 -6.98 4.54 -11.04
CA ASP A 115 -6.99 3.55 -12.12
C ASP A 115 -5.84 2.55 -11.93
N LEU A 116 -6.10 1.47 -11.19
CA LEU A 116 -5.11 0.42 -10.93
C LEU A 116 -4.75 -0.36 -12.19
N GLU A 117 -5.64 -0.44 -13.20
CA GLU A 117 -5.35 -1.11 -14.45
C GLU A 117 -4.34 -0.30 -15.27
N ALA A 118 -4.52 1.03 -15.38
CA ALA A 118 -3.55 1.91 -16.00
C ALA A 118 -2.21 1.88 -15.27
N LEU A 119 -2.22 1.87 -13.93
CA LEU A 119 -1.02 1.74 -13.12
C LEU A 119 -0.29 0.41 -13.39
N ALA A 120 -1.00 -0.71 -13.45
CA ALA A 120 -0.43 -2.01 -13.78
C ALA A 120 0.08 -2.09 -15.22
N ARG A 121 -0.60 -1.43 -16.19
CA ARG A 121 -0.09 -1.30 -17.57
C ARG A 121 1.21 -0.51 -17.59
N ARG A 122 1.32 0.57 -16.82
CA ARG A 122 2.56 1.38 -16.71
C ARG A 122 3.75 0.54 -16.29
N SER A 123 3.55 -0.40 -15.37
CA SER A 123 4.60 -1.33 -14.92
C SER A 123 5.14 -2.21 -16.03
N ARG A 124 4.33 -2.56 -17.04
CA ARG A 124 4.67 -3.51 -18.10
C ARG A 124 5.17 -2.88 -19.40
N SER A 125 4.55 -1.78 -19.82
CA SER A 125 4.73 -1.21 -21.18
C SER A 125 5.27 0.22 -21.20
N GLY A 126 5.66 0.79 -20.06
CA GLY A 126 6.24 2.13 -20.02
C GLY A 126 5.22 3.25 -20.28
N ARG A 127 5.55 4.21 -21.18
CA ARG A 127 4.96 5.56 -21.20
C ARG A 127 3.56 5.71 -21.79
N ASP A 128 2.94 4.68 -22.34
CA ASP A 128 1.61 4.77 -23.00
C ASP A 128 0.43 4.72 -22.03
N THR A 129 0.52 5.41 -20.90
CA THR A 129 -0.54 5.51 -19.91
C THR A 129 -0.76 6.97 -19.53
N PRO A 130 -1.93 7.31 -18.95
CA PRO A 130 -2.16 8.63 -18.39
C PRO A 130 -1.08 9.01 -17.38
N THR A 131 -0.87 10.30 -17.21
CA THR A 131 0.20 10.83 -16.38
C THR A 131 -0.05 10.54 -14.90
N ALA A 132 0.99 10.12 -14.18
CA ALA A 132 0.92 9.85 -12.76
C ALA A 132 0.99 11.14 -11.91
N VAL A 133 0.44 11.06 -10.69
CA VAL A 133 0.58 12.05 -9.63
C VAL A 133 1.15 11.39 -8.37
N TYR A 134 1.94 12.11 -7.60
CA TYR A 134 2.42 11.69 -6.28
C TYR A 134 1.61 12.37 -5.19
N LEU A 135 0.93 11.62 -4.39
CA LEU A 135 0.15 12.08 -3.26
C LEU A 135 1.00 11.96 -1.99
N ALA A 136 1.57 13.07 -1.52
CA ALA A 136 2.39 13.11 -0.33
C ALA A 136 1.50 13.05 0.92
N THR A 137 1.62 11.99 1.69
CA THR A 137 0.74 11.74 2.85
C THR A 137 1.41 11.97 4.19
N ASP A 138 2.76 12.00 4.24
CA ASP A 138 3.52 12.24 5.45
C ASP A 138 4.93 12.79 5.15
N LEU A 139 5.57 13.39 6.16
CA LEU A 139 6.95 13.87 6.10
C LEU A 139 7.76 13.20 7.21
N VAL A 140 8.75 12.40 6.81
CA VAL A 140 9.51 11.54 7.73
C VAL A 140 10.85 12.15 8.13
N HIS A 141 11.44 12.95 7.22
CA HIS A 141 12.74 13.57 7.40
C HIS A 141 12.78 14.95 6.72
N LEU A 142 13.42 15.92 7.33
CA LEU A 142 13.59 17.28 6.78
C LEU A 142 14.90 17.91 7.26
N GLY A 143 15.72 18.39 6.32
CA GLY A 143 16.91 19.20 6.62
C GLY A 143 17.95 18.52 7.52
N GLY A 144 18.10 17.20 7.41
CA GLY A 144 19.02 16.44 8.27
C GLY A 144 18.39 15.90 9.58
N GLU A 145 17.14 16.26 9.88
CA GLU A 145 16.46 15.82 11.10
C GLU A 145 15.38 14.77 10.82
N SER A 146 15.33 13.71 11.63
CA SER A 146 14.22 12.76 11.64
C SER A 146 12.99 13.36 12.33
N LEU A 147 11.84 13.28 11.65
CA LEU A 147 10.56 13.72 12.18
C LEU A 147 9.70 12.56 12.71
N THR A 148 10.21 11.33 12.68
CA THR A 148 9.43 10.12 13.04
C THR A 148 8.82 10.17 14.44
N ALA A 149 9.51 10.78 15.42
CA ALA A 149 9.00 10.95 16.77
C ALA A 149 8.03 12.15 16.93
N ARG A 150 7.88 13.00 15.90
CA ARG A 150 6.97 14.15 15.97
C ARG A 150 5.53 13.70 15.76
N PRO A 151 4.54 14.39 16.39
CA PRO A 151 3.12 14.18 16.12
C PRO A 151 2.79 14.31 14.63
N LEU A 152 1.83 13.52 14.12
CA LEU A 152 1.39 13.57 12.72
C LEU A 152 1.02 14.99 12.27
N LEU A 153 0.27 15.74 13.09
CA LEU A 153 -0.10 17.13 12.74
C LEU A 153 1.12 18.03 12.55
N ALA A 154 2.17 17.85 13.34
CA ALA A 154 3.41 18.62 13.20
C ALA A 154 4.15 18.26 11.89
N ARG A 155 4.16 16.97 11.53
CA ARG A 155 4.76 16.49 10.27
C ARG A 155 4.00 17.00 9.06
N LEU A 156 2.66 16.96 9.08
CA LEU A 156 1.82 17.51 8.00
C LEU A 156 1.94 19.04 7.88
N GLY A 157 2.04 19.74 9.01
CA GLY A 157 2.30 21.18 9.02
C GLY A 157 3.65 21.56 8.41
N ALA A 158 4.66 20.71 8.57
CA ALA A 158 5.97 20.90 7.93
C ALA A 158 5.97 20.45 6.46
N LEU A 159 5.13 19.49 6.07
CA LEU A 159 4.98 19.00 4.70
C LEU A 159 4.30 20.03 3.80
N ALA A 160 3.21 20.64 4.26
CA ALA A 160 2.36 21.50 3.44
C ALA A 160 3.11 22.62 2.68
N PRO A 161 4.06 23.37 3.28
CA PRO A 161 4.80 24.40 2.57
C PRO A 161 5.81 23.86 1.55
N LEU A 162 6.16 22.56 1.59
CA LEU A 162 7.08 21.93 0.65
C LEU A 162 6.39 21.52 -0.65
N ILE A 163 5.06 21.42 -0.66
CA ILE A 163 4.31 20.98 -1.82
C ILE A 163 4.00 22.16 -2.74
N PRO A 164 4.53 22.19 -3.98
CA PRO A 164 4.25 23.26 -4.94
C PRO A 164 2.76 23.25 -5.34
N ARG A 165 2.24 24.44 -5.64
CA ARG A 165 0.91 24.55 -6.26
C ARG A 165 0.98 24.08 -7.71
N ASP A 166 -0.11 23.49 -8.20
CA ASP A 166 -0.25 23.04 -9.60
C ASP A 166 0.87 22.08 -10.06
N SER A 167 1.34 21.25 -9.14
CA SER A 167 2.38 20.25 -9.34
C SER A 167 1.78 18.83 -9.41
N ARG A 168 2.58 17.91 -9.97
CA ARG A 168 2.31 16.48 -9.90
C ARG A 168 2.55 15.90 -8.51
N ILE A 169 3.11 16.69 -7.60
CA ILE A 169 3.23 16.37 -6.18
C ILE A 169 2.11 17.11 -5.47
N GLN A 170 1.21 16.39 -4.85
CA GLN A 170 0.02 16.96 -4.22
C GLN A 170 -0.08 16.52 -2.76
N LEU A 171 -0.67 17.36 -1.92
CA LEU A 171 -1.04 17.03 -0.56
C LEU A 171 -2.53 16.68 -0.55
N PRO A 172 -2.91 15.41 -0.30
CA PRO A 172 -4.31 15.03 -0.26
C PRO A 172 -5.02 15.67 0.94
N ASP A 173 -6.27 16.04 0.75
CA ASP A 173 -7.11 16.59 1.80
C ASP A 173 -7.42 15.56 2.89
N HIS A 174 -7.66 16.05 4.08
CA HIS A 174 -8.11 15.26 5.22
C HIS A 174 -9.19 16.01 6.02
N VAL A 175 -10.04 15.26 6.69
CA VAL A 175 -11.04 15.78 7.60
C VAL A 175 -10.74 15.36 9.04
N THR A 176 -11.03 16.22 10.01
CA THR A 176 -10.86 15.92 11.42
C THR A 176 -12.21 15.50 12.01
N GLY A 177 -12.21 14.41 12.78
CA GLY A 177 -13.38 14.02 13.59
C GLY A 177 -14.50 13.30 12.84
N HIS A 178 -14.69 13.54 11.54
CA HIS A 178 -15.88 13.14 10.78
C HIS A 178 -15.62 11.97 9.82
N GLY A 179 -15.10 10.84 10.34
CA GLY A 179 -14.74 9.69 9.50
C GLY A 179 -15.94 9.01 8.83
N ARG A 180 -17.09 8.92 9.51
CA ARG A 180 -18.31 8.31 8.91
C ARG A 180 -18.84 9.12 7.73
N ALA A 181 -18.81 10.44 7.83
CA ALA A 181 -19.24 11.31 6.73
C ALA A 181 -18.30 11.16 5.51
N LEU A 182 -16.98 11.13 5.74
CA LEU A 182 -16.02 10.87 4.67
C LEU A 182 -16.21 9.46 4.06
N ALA A 183 -16.45 8.44 4.89
CA ALA A 183 -16.68 7.07 4.42
C ALA A 183 -17.89 7.00 3.48
N ALA A 184 -19.00 7.65 3.83
CA ALA A 184 -20.20 7.70 2.99
C ALA A 184 -19.90 8.39 1.65
N ALA A 185 -19.29 9.57 1.67
CA ALA A 185 -18.95 10.33 0.46
C ALA A 185 -17.94 9.60 -0.45
N ALA A 186 -16.95 8.90 0.14
CA ALA A 186 -15.99 8.12 -0.60
C ALA A 186 -16.62 6.86 -1.23
N ALA A 187 -17.51 6.17 -0.51
CA ALA A 187 -18.25 5.03 -1.03
C ALA A 187 -19.18 5.41 -2.19
N GLU A 188 -19.89 6.55 -2.10
CA GLU A 188 -20.71 7.07 -3.19
C GLU A 188 -19.91 7.34 -4.48
N ARG A 189 -18.64 7.70 -4.36
CA ARG A 189 -17.70 7.88 -5.48
C ARG A 189 -17.02 6.60 -5.92
N GLY A 190 -17.34 5.45 -5.33
CA GLY A 190 -16.75 4.15 -5.68
C GLY A 190 -15.30 4.00 -5.22
N LEU A 191 -14.83 4.79 -4.25
CA LEU A 191 -13.48 4.64 -3.69
C LEU A 191 -13.40 3.40 -2.79
N ALA A 192 -12.28 2.71 -2.83
CA ALA A 192 -12.15 1.39 -2.20
C ALA A 192 -11.88 1.44 -0.70
N GLY A 193 -11.40 2.54 -0.17
CA GLY A 193 -11.03 2.64 1.24
C GLY A 193 -10.77 4.07 1.71
N MET A 194 -10.58 4.17 3.03
CA MET A 194 -10.11 5.38 3.68
C MET A 194 -9.04 5.06 4.73
N LEU A 195 -8.22 6.04 5.06
CA LEU A 195 -7.24 6.01 6.13
C LEU A 195 -7.72 6.86 7.29
N ALA A 196 -7.59 6.33 8.50
CA ALA A 196 -7.71 7.06 9.75
C ALA A 196 -6.35 7.08 10.45
N ARG A 197 -5.87 8.27 10.87
CA ARG A 197 -4.58 8.45 11.51
C ARG A 197 -4.72 9.31 12.74
N ARG A 198 -4.14 8.89 13.86
CA ARG A 198 -4.17 9.71 15.07
C ARG A 198 -3.29 10.94 14.91
N GLN A 199 -3.79 12.08 15.38
CA GLN A 199 -3.15 13.39 15.24
C GLN A 199 -1.80 13.48 15.97
N ASP A 200 -1.67 12.80 17.09
CA ASP A 200 -0.47 12.79 17.94
C ASP A 200 0.46 11.59 17.67
N ALA A 201 0.13 10.75 16.69
CA ALA A 201 0.90 9.55 16.42
C ALA A 201 2.32 9.85 15.89
N SER A 202 3.28 9.08 16.38
CA SER A 202 4.62 8.96 15.81
C SER A 202 4.56 8.11 14.52
N TYR A 203 5.57 8.24 13.66
CA TYR A 203 5.72 7.42 12.46
C TYR A 203 6.50 6.14 12.77
N LEU A 204 5.91 4.97 12.52
CA LEU A 204 6.52 3.67 12.76
C LEU A 204 7.06 3.07 11.46
N SER A 205 8.31 3.38 11.12
CA SER A 205 8.96 2.92 9.89
C SER A 205 8.91 1.39 9.73
N GLY A 206 8.31 0.90 8.64
CA GLY A 206 8.20 -0.51 8.29
C GLY A 206 7.30 -1.35 9.22
N MET A 207 6.55 -0.73 10.10
CA MET A 207 5.71 -1.42 11.09
C MET A 207 4.24 -1.03 10.92
N ALA A 208 3.34 -1.95 11.26
CA ALA A 208 1.92 -1.64 11.37
C ALA A 208 1.65 -0.93 12.70
N SER A 209 0.86 0.14 12.64
CA SER A 209 0.50 0.97 13.78
C SER A 209 -0.99 0.84 14.11
N PRO A 210 -1.38 0.78 15.39
CA PRO A 210 -2.77 0.93 15.78
C PRO A 210 -3.29 2.35 15.60
N ASP A 211 -2.39 3.32 15.41
CA ASP A 211 -2.69 4.73 15.18
C ASP A 211 -2.80 5.09 13.68
N ARG A 212 -2.60 4.10 12.79
CA ARG A 212 -2.80 4.19 11.36
C ARG A 212 -3.71 3.05 10.89
N LEU A 213 -4.98 3.35 10.67
CA LEU A 213 -6.01 2.38 10.36
C LEU A 213 -6.46 2.54 8.90
N ARG A 214 -6.56 1.41 8.19
CA ARG A 214 -7.22 1.32 6.88
C ARG A 214 -8.63 0.82 7.07
N ILE A 215 -9.61 1.55 6.58
CA ILE A 215 -11.03 1.21 6.64
C ILE A 215 -11.47 0.88 5.22
N PRO A 216 -11.71 -0.40 4.89
CA PRO A 216 -12.19 -0.77 3.56
C PRO A 216 -13.64 -0.31 3.36
N LEU A 217 -13.92 0.31 2.22
CA LEU A 217 -15.25 0.73 1.78
C LEU A 217 -15.81 -0.20 0.69
N SER A 218 -14.97 -1.06 0.14
CA SER A 218 -15.33 -2.10 -0.82
C SER A 218 -14.77 -3.46 -0.37
N GLN A 219 -15.19 -4.52 -1.04
CA GLN A 219 -14.64 -5.87 -0.81
C GLN A 219 -13.39 -6.15 -1.65
N ARG A 220 -12.82 -5.11 -2.27
CA ARG A 220 -11.55 -5.21 -3.01
C ARG A 220 -10.42 -5.53 -2.05
N ARG A 221 -9.53 -6.44 -2.48
CA ARG A 221 -8.39 -6.87 -1.68
C ARG A 221 -7.22 -7.28 -2.54
N ASP A 222 -6.04 -7.25 -1.95
CA ASP A 222 -4.84 -7.83 -2.51
C ASP A 222 -4.67 -9.27 -2.03
N ALA A 223 -4.18 -10.14 -2.91
CA ALA A 223 -3.84 -11.52 -2.61
C ALA A 223 -2.60 -11.94 -3.42
N VAL A 224 -1.80 -12.82 -2.86
CA VAL A 224 -0.58 -13.34 -3.51
C VAL A 224 -0.96 -14.33 -4.58
N VAL A 225 -0.39 -14.21 -5.78
CA VAL A 225 -0.46 -15.24 -6.82
C VAL A 225 0.57 -16.32 -6.49
N VAL A 226 0.11 -17.55 -6.27
CA VAL A 226 0.95 -18.69 -5.86
C VAL A 226 0.98 -19.81 -6.89
N GLY A 227 0.28 -19.68 -7.98
CA GLY A 227 0.28 -20.66 -9.06
C GLY A 227 -0.68 -20.32 -10.18
N TRP A 228 -0.56 -21.08 -11.26
CA TRP A 228 -1.35 -20.92 -12.47
C TRP A 228 -1.91 -22.27 -12.92
N ARG A 229 -3.12 -22.25 -13.45
CA ARG A 229 -3.75 -23.43 -14.03
C ARG A 229 -4.44 -23.07 -15.34
N GLU A 230 -4.28 -23.95 -16.35
CA GLU A 230 -5.00 -23.80 -17.62
C GLU A 230 -6.52 -23.85 -17.39
N SER A 231 -7.23 -22.94 -18.03
CA SER A 231 -8.70 -22.87 -18.02
C SER A 231 -9.17 -22.09 -19.24
N ALA A 232 -10.16 -22.60 -19.96
CA ALA A 232 -10.78 -21.83 -21.04
C ALA A 232 -11.70 -20.73 -20.42
N PRO A 233 -11.60 -19.45 -20.87
CA PRO A 233 -10.85 -18.93 -22.02
C PRO A 233 -9.46 -18.37 -21.67
N GLY A 234 -8.88 -18.64 -20.52
CA GLY A 234 -7.59 -18.07 -20.07
C GLY A 234 -6.90 -18.95 -19.05
N LEU A 235 -6.16 -18.33 -18.16
CA LEU A 235 -5.47 -18.97 -17.05
C LEU A 235 -6.17 -18.62 -15.74
N LEU A 236 -6.27 -19.57 -14.83
CA LEU A 236 -6.66 -19.30 -13.46
C LEU A 236 -5.41 -19.03 -12.62
N ALA A 237 -5.28 -17.82 -12.12
CA ALA A 237 -4.32 -17.52 -11.06
C ALA A 237 -4.86 -18.03 -9.73
N VAL A 238 -4.06 -18.82 -9.02
CA VAL A 238 -4.38 -19.32 -7.67
C VAL A 238 -3.91 -18.29 -6.65
N LEU A 239 -4.81 -17.88 -5.78
CA LEU A 239 -4.63 -16.78 -4.84
C LEU A 239 -4.49 -17.28 -3.41
N ALA A 240 -3.58 -16.67 -2.66
CA ALA A 240 -3.33 -16.99 -1.26
C ALA A 240 -3.07 -15.74 -0.42
N ASP A 241 -3.23 -15.89 0.90
CA ASP A 241 -2.77 -14.95 1.90
C ASP A 241 -1.75 -15.61 2.83
N TRP A 242 -0.86 -14.84 3.40
CA TRP A 242 -0.03 -15.30 4.49
C TRP A 242 -0.85 -15.51 5.77
N THR A 243 -0.76 -16.71 6.31
CA THR A 243 -1.40 -17.13 7.55
C THR A 243 -0.39 -17.91 8.38
N LEU A 244 0.05 -17.38 9.51
CA LEU A 244 1.03 -18.02 10.40
C LEU A 244 2.29 -18.51 9.67
N GLY A 245 2.81 -17.71 8.75
CA GLY A 245 4.04 -18.03 7.98
C GLY A 245 3.85 -19.03 6.83
N ARG A 246 2.59 -19.41 6.52
CA ARG A 246 2.23 -20.28 5.39
C ARG A 246 1.23 -19.60 4.48
N LEU A 247 1.10 -20.08 3.26
CA LEU A 247 0.19 -19.56 2.24
C LEU A 247 -1.16 -20.29 2.31
N GLY A 248 -2.19 -19.60 2.82
CA GLY A 248 -3.57 -20.08 2.86
C GLY A 248 -4.32 -19.70 1.60
N LEU A 249 -4.87 -20.67 0.86
CA LEU A 249 -5.61 -20.40 -0.37
C LEU A 249 -6.89 -19.61 -0.06
N VAL A 250 -7.14 -18.55 -0.86
CA VAL A 250 -8.30 -17.65 -0.69
C VAL A 250 -9.20 -17.61 -1.91
N GLY A 251 -8.77 -18.14 -3.03
CA GLY A 251 -9.56 -18.18 -4.24
C GLY A 251 -8.77 -18.35 -5.52
N VAL A 252 -9.46 -18.12 -6.63
CA VAL A 252 -8.89 -18.10 -7.97
C VAL A 252 -9.43 -16.89 -8.74
N THR A 253 -8.67 -16.41 -9.71
CA THR A 253 -9.14 -15.39 -10.64
C THR A 253 -8.76 -15.74 -12.07
N LEU A 254 -9.67 -15.48 -13.01
CA LEU A 254 -9.41 -15.69 -14.44
C LEU A 254 -8.55 -14.53 -14.95
N VAL A 255 -7.48 -14.88 -15.67
CA VAL A 255 -6.55 -13.94 -16.29
C VAL A 255 -6.40 -14.30 -17.76
N GLU A 256 -6.51 -13.34 -18.66
CA GLU A 256 -6.26 -13.56 -20.07
C GLU A 256 -4.81 -13.99 -20.33
N HIS A 257 -4.57 -14.91 -21.27
CA HIS A 257 -3.24 -15.43 -21.56
C HIS A 257 -2.21 -14.34 -21.84
N GLN A 258 -2.55 -13.35 -22.63
CA GLN A 258 -1.65 -12.23 -22.96
C GLN A 258 -1.28 -11.36 -21.75
N VAL A 259 -2.17 -11.26 -20.77
CA VAL A 259 -1.93 -10.54 -19.50
C VAL A 259 -1.08 -11.36 -18.55
N ALA A 260 -1.29 -12.68 -18.52
CA ALA A 260 -0.58 -13.60 -17.62
C ALA A 260 0.83 -13.95 -18.12
N ALA A 261 1.04 -14.04 -19.45
CA ALA A 261 2.27 -14.57 -20.06
C ALA A 261 3.58 -13.93 -19.52
N PRO A 262 3.70 -12.60 -19.38
CA PRO A 262 4.91 -11.98 -18.84
C PRO A 262 5.21 -12.44 -17.40
N TRP A 263 4.16 -12.67 -16.62
CA TRP A 263 4.26 -13.03 -15.21
C TRP A 263 4.55 -14.52 -15.00
N MET A 264 4.06 -15.37 -15.88
CA MET A 264 4.36 -16.81 -15.83
C MET A 264 5.85 -17.07 -16.02
N THR A 265 6.49 -16.38 -16.97
CA THR A 265 7.93 -16.50 -17.22
C THR A 265 8.73 -15.97 -16.03
N ALA A 266 8.33 -14.84 -15.44
CA ALA A 266 8.98 -14.27 -14.26
C ALA A 266 8.78 -15.11 -12.99
N SER A 267 7.73 -15.95 -12.95
CA SER A 267 7.36 -16.80 -11.81
C SER A 267 7.83 -18.26 -11.99
N ALA A 268 8.76 -18.55 -12.89
CA ALA A 268 9.19 -19.91 -13.24
C ALA A 268 9.88 -20.67 -12.08
N ASP A 269 10.24 -19.99 -10.98
CA ASP A 269 10.76 -20.65 -9.79
C ASP A 269 9.64 -21.45 -9.08
N PRO A 270 9.76 -22.78 -8.96
CA PRO A 270 8.72 -23.59 -8.33
C PRO A 270 8.60 -23.26 -6.83
N LEU A 271 7.36 -23.11 -6.36
CA LEU A 271 7.06 -23.06 -4.94
C LEU A 271 7.04 -24.48 -4.39
N ALA A 272 7.67 -24.70 -3.24
CA ALA A 272 7.50 -25.94 -2.50
C ALA A 272 6.03 -26.04 -2.04
N ILE A 273 5.36 -27.12 -2.45
CA ILE A 273 3.91 -27.31 -2.22
C ILE A 273 3.54 -27.39 -0.72
N ASP A 274 4.49 -27.78 0.12
CA ASP A 274 4.36 -27.83 1.58
C ASP A 274 4.27 -26.43 2.22
N ALA A 275 4.67 -25.38 1.51
CA ALA A 275 4.45 -24.01 1.94
C ALA A 275 2.97 -23.56 1.82
N VAL A 276 2.16 -24.30 1.04
CA VAL A 276 0.75 -23.99 0.81
C VAL A 276 -0.12 -24.85 1.74
N LEU A 277 -1.11 -24.20 2.39
CA LEU A 277 -2.10 -24.91 3.19
C LEU A 277 -3.18 -25.52 2.28
N ASN A 278 -3.43 -26.84 2.44
CA ASN A 278 -4.45 -27.58 1.68
C ASN A 278 -4.37 -27.38 0.15
N PRO A 279 -3.20 -27.61 -0.49
CA PRO A 279 -2.99 -27.32 -1.91
C PRO A 279 -3.96 -28.07 -2.83
N GLY A 280 -4.50 -29.22 -2.42
CA GLY A 280 -5.48 -29.99 -3.18
C GLY A 280 -6.80 -29.24 -3.46
N THR A 281 -7.14 -28.21 -2.67
CA THR A 281 -8.34 -27.41 -2.92
C THR A 281 -8.26 -26.55 -4.18
N ALA A 282 -7.05 -26.28 -4.70
CA ALA A 282 -6.86 -25.59 -5.97
C ALA A 282 -7.15 -26.48 -7.19
N GLY A 283 -7.35 -27.79 -6.97
CA GLY A 283 -7.57 -28.79 -8.03
C GLY A 283 -6.26 -29.25 -8.70
N PRO A 284 -6.37 -30.19 -9.64
CA PRO A 284 -5.23 -30.73 -10.34
C PRO A 284 -4.67 -29.74 -11.38
N GLY A 285 -3.41 -29.95 -11.78
CA GLY A 285 -2.78 -29.22 -12.88
C GLY A 285 -2.32 -27.79 -12.55
N VAL A 286 -2.16 -27.46 -11.28
CA VAL A 286 -1.62 -26.16 -10.86
C VAL A 286 -0.10 -26.19 -10.99
N ALA A 287 0.45 -25.27 -11.79
CA ALA A 287 1.88 -24.93 -11.80
C ALA A 287 2.14 -23.94 -10.66
N TRP A 288 2.69 -24.43 -9.56
CA TRP A 288 2.99 -23.61 -8.37
C TRP A 288 4.20 -22.72 -8.61
N SER A 289 4.09 -21.46 -8.21
CA SER A 289 5.13 -20.45 -8.39
C SER A 289 5.40 -19.69 -7.08
N ARG A 290 6.64 -19.23 -6.90
CA ARG A 290 6.99 -18.44 -5.73
C ARG A 290 6.15 -17.16 -5.66
N PRO A 291 5.81 -16.69 -4.43
CA PRO A 291 5.00 -15.51 -4.19
C PRO A 291 5.78 -14.23 -4.53
N ARG A 292 5.71 -13.79 -5.77
CA ARG A 292 6.37 -12.57 -6.28
C ARG A 292 5.38 -11.57 -6.89
N LEU A 293 4.16 -12.00 -7.11
CA LEU A 293 3.12 -11.22 -7.77
C LEU A 293 1.89 -11.13 -6.87
N VAL A 294 1.31 -9.95 -6.81
CA VAL A 294 0.06 -9.68 -6.11
C VAL A 294 -1.04 -9.47 -7.13
N ALA A 295 -2.22 -9.99 -6.87
CA ALA A 295 -3.44 -9.69 -7.60
C ALA A 295 -4.35 -8.84 -6.74
N THR A 296 -4.71 -7.66 -7.20
CA THR A 296 -5.83 -6.91 -6.64
C THR A 296 -7.10 -7.47 -7.25
N VAL A 297 -8.01 -7.94 -6.39
CA VAL A 297 -9.24 -8.63 -6.80
C VAL A 297 -10.45 -8.09 -6.04
N GLU A 298 -11.63 -8.29 -6.62
CA GLU A 298 -12.90 -7.99 -5.98
C GLU A 298 -13.89 -9.17 -6.18
N PRO A 299 -15.00 -9.24 -5.42
CA PRO A 299 -15.96 -10.31 -5.57
C PRO A 299 -16.47 -10.43 -7.00
N ALA A 300 -16.40 -11.64 -7.57
CA ALA A 300 -16.97 -11.90 -8.88
C ALA A 300 -18.51 -11.84 -8.80
N PRO A 301 -19.19 -11.28 -9.81
CA PRO A 301 -20.64 -11.47 -9.95
C PRO A 301 -20.93 -12.98 -9.99
N ARG A 302 -21.91 -13.43 -9.25
CA ARG A 302 -22.26 -14.85 -8.97
C ARG A 302 -22.03 -15.78 -10.16
N GLY A 303 -21.14 -16.75 -10.00
CA GLY A 303 -20.84 -17.79 -10.96
C GLY A 303 -19.75 -18.71 -10.44
N HIS A 304 -20.07 -19.67 -9.57
CA HIS A 304 -19.13 -20.73 -9.23
C HIS A 304 -18.98 -21.66 -10.43
N ARG A 305 -17.81 -21.67 -11.06
CA ARG A 305 -17.45 -22.66 -12.09
C ARG A 305 -17.07 -24.02 -11.49
N GLY A 306 -17.78 -24.47 -10.43
CA GLY A 306 -17.63 -25.82 -9.88
C GLY A 306 -16.36 -26.14 -9.12
N GLY A 307 -15.56 -25.13 -8.75
CA GLY A 307 -14.34 -25.31 -7.95
C GLY A 307 -14.60 -25.23 -6.44
N LEU A 308 -13.66 -25.78 -5.63
CA LEU A 308 -13.70 -25.69 -4.16
C LEU A 308 -13.31 -24.31 -3.63
N LEU A 309 -12.62 -23.48 -4.44
CA LEU A 309 -12.18 -22.14 -4.10
C LEU A 309 -13.11 -21.07 -4.65
N PRO A 310 -13.33 -19.96 -3.92
CA PRO A 310 -14.07 -18.80 -4.40
C PRO A 310 -13.45 -18.24 -5.69
N GLU A 311 -14.30 -17.81 -6.62
CA GLU A 311 -13.85 -17.07 -7.82
C GLU A 311 -13.92 -15.58 -7.55
N TRP A 312 -12.84 -14.88 -7.91
CA TRP A 312 -12.69 -13.43 -7.79
C TRP A 312 -12.58 -12.80 -9.18
N ARG A 313 -12.99 -11.55 -9.31
CA ARG A 313 -12.73 -10.73 -10.51
C ARG A 313 -11.38 -10.04 -10.36
N LEU A 314 -10.50 -10.19 -11.34
CA LEU A 314 -9.24 -9.48 -11.38
C LEU A 314 -9.50 -7.99 -11.63
N VAL A 315 -8.84 -7.14 -10.85
CA VAL A 315 -8.73 -5.69 -11.07
C VAL A 315 -7.36 -5.38 -11.67
N ALA A 316 -6.29 -5.87 -11.05
CA ALA A 316 -4.93 -5.64 -11.53
C ALA A 316 -3.96 -6.73 -11.06
N LEU A 317 -2.89 -6.97 -11.83
CA LEU A 317 -1.70 -7.70 -11.39
C LEU A 317 -0.62 -6.69 -10.99
N ARG A 318 -0.05 -6.83 -9.81
CA ARG A 318 0.82 -5.86 -9.14
C ARG A 318 2.17 -6.48 -8.79
N ASP A 319 3.25 -5.89 -9.29
CA ASP A 319 4.64 -6.23 -8.93
C ASP A 319 5.29 -5.17 -8.02
N ASP A 320 4.58 -4.10 -7.79
CA ASP A 320 4.95 -2.96 -6.95
C ASP A 320 4.55 -3.13 -5.47
N VAL A 321 3.70 -4.12 -5.18
CA VAL A 321 3.27 -4.49 -3.83
C VAL A 321 4.09 -5.68 -3.34
N ASP A 322 4.66 -5.57 -2.14
CA ASP A 322 5.35 -6.71 -1.53
C ASP A 322 4.33 -7.81 -1.15
N PRO A 323 4.45 -9.03 -1.70
CA PRO A 323 3.58 -10.15 -1.36
C PRO A 323 3.49 -10.45 0.14
N MET A 324 4.49 -10.08 0.93
CA MET A 324 4.50 -10.27 2.38
C MET A 324 3.46 -9.40 3.10
N TRP A 325 2.92 -8.36 2.46
CA TRP A 325 1.85 -7.56 3.03
C TRP A 325 0.46 -8.19 2.88
N CYS A 326 0.29 -9.17 2.00
CA CYS A 326 -0.96 -9.92 1.83
C CYS A 326 -1.17 -10.90 2.99
N VAL A 327 -1.29 -10.38 4.21
CA VAL A 327 -1.46 -11.17 5.45
C VAL A 327 -2.92 -11.19 5.86
N ARG A 328 -3.46 -12.38 6.11
CA ARG A 328 -4.79 -12.53 6.69
C ARG A 328 -4.76 -12.18 8.17
N ARG A 329 -5.14 -10.96 8.48
CA ARG A 329 -5.38 -10.50 9.86
C ARG A 329 -6.85 -10.14 10.03
N PRO A 330 -7.48 -10.49 11.16
CA PRO A 330 -8.80 -9.98 11.44
C PRO A 330 -8.72 -8.46 11.57
N PRO A 331 -9.72 -7.71 11.07
CA PRO A 331 -9.78 -6.28 11.29
C PRO A 331 -9.94 -5.99 12.80
N VAL A 332 -9.36 -4.89 13.25
CA VAL A 332 -9.57 -4.41 14.61
C VAL A 332 -10.89 -3.64 14.70
N ASP A 333 -11.48 -3.61 15.88
CA ASP A 333 -12.63 -2.75 16.13
C ASP A 333 -12.21 -1.27 16.11
N PRO A 334 -13.14 -0.36 15.73
CA PRO A 334 -12.92 1.07 15.83
C PRO A 334 -12.49 1.47 17.24
N PRO A 335 -11.54 2.41 17.38
CA PRO A 335 -11.17 2.90 18.69
C PRO A 335 -12.37 3.52 19.39
N ARG A 336 -12.50 3.29 20.69
CA ARG A 336 -13.50 3.99 21.51
C ARG A 336 -13.19 5.47 21.52
N ALA A 337 -14.24 6.32 21.48
CA ALA A 337 -14.08 7.78 21.60
C ALA A 337 -13.17 8.12 22.77
N SER A 338 -12.06 8.83 22.52
CA SER A 338 -11.13 9.20 23.57
C SER A 338 -11.68 10.41 24.31
N SER A 339 -11.56 10.41 25.63
CA SER A 339 -11.87 11.57 26.47
C SER A 339 -10.76 12.64 26.44
N ARG A 340 -9.77 12.50 25.57
CA ARG A 340 -8.67 13.47 25.44
C ARG A 340 -9.15 14.68 24.66
N ARG A 341 -8.86 15.89 25.16
CA ARG A 341 -9.14 17.15 24.45
C ARG A 341 -8.43 17.13 23.10
N PRO A 342 -9.15 17.46 22.00
CA PRO A 342 -8.54 17.59 20.68
C PRO A 342 -7.46 18.67 20.71
N MET A 343 -6.34 18.44 20.03
CA MET A 343 -5.39 19.50 19.72
C MET A 343 -6.13 20.52 18.82
N ARG A 344 -5.94 21.82 19.08
CA ARG A 344 -6.63 22.88 18.34
C ARG A 344 -6.45 22.66 16.83
N PRO A 345 -7.55 22.66 16.04
CA PRO A 345 -7.48 22.39 14.61
C PRO A 345 -6.72 23.52 13.87
N PHE A 346 -5.92 23.14 12.91
CA PHE A 346 -5.66 23.99 11.76
C PHE A 346 -7.00 24.24 11.07
N SER A 347 -7.28 25.47 10.64
CA SER A 347 -8.58 25.89 10.10
C SER A 347 -9.12 24.92 9.05
N PRO A 348 -10.40 24.51 9.14
CA PRO A 348 -10.98 23.60 8.19
C PRO A 348 -11.14 24.31 6.84
N THR A 349 -10.38 23.92 5.86
CA THR A 349 -10.76 24.20 4.47
C THR A 349 -11.76 23.14 4.07
N VAL A 350 -12.97 23.57 4.10
CA VAL A 350 -14.27 23.05 3.69
C VAL A 350 -14.27 21.85 2.73
N LEU A 351 -15.14 20.90 3.04
CA LEU A 351 -15.66 19.77 2.25
C LEU A 351 -16.08 20.08 0.79
N SER A 352 -15.98 21.31 0.31
CA SER A 352 -16.35 21.73 -1.04
C SER A 352 -15.22 21.66 -2.07
N ALA A 353 -14.00 21.30 -1.67
CA ALA A 353 -12.88 21.20 -2.58
C ALA A 353 -12.12 19.88 -2.34
N LEU A 354 -12.77 18.76 -2.62
CA LEU A 354 -12.00 17.58 -3.00
C LEU A 354 -11.33 17.88 -4.35
N PRO A 355 -10.07 17.45 -4.58
CA PRO A 355 -9.26 17.89 -5.74
C PRO A 355 -9.81 17.48 -7.12
N PHE A 356 -11.04 16.98 -7.19
CA PHE A 356 -11.70 16.53 -8.43
C PHE A 356 -12.06 17.67 -9.39
N ASP A 357 -12.13 18.93 -8.92
CA ASP A 357 -12.43 20.09 -9.78
C ASP A 357 -11.16 20.77 -10.35
N ARG A 358 -9.96 20.23 -10.12
CA ARG A 358 -8.68 20.86 -10.51
C ARG A 358 -7.83 20.07 -11.51
N VAL A 359 -8.34 18.98 -12.06
CA VAL A 359 -7.68 18.24 -13.16
C VAL A 359 -8.51 18.48 -14.42
N ALA A 360 -8.42 19.67 -14.97
CA ALA A 360 -8.80 20.05 -16.34
C ALA A 360 -7.60 20.70 -17.01
#